data_7594242fc5369303213d382b278c222b
#
_entry.id   7594242fc5369303213d382b278c222b
#
_cell.length_a   1.000
_cell.length_b   1.000
_cell.length_c   1.000
_cell.angle_alpha   90.00
_cell.angle_beta   90.00
_cell.angle_gamma   90.00
#
_symmetry.space_group_name_H-M   'P 1'
#
loop_
_entity.id
_entity.type
_entity.pdbx_description
1 polymer ?
#
loop_
_entity_poly.entity_id
_entity_poly.type
_entity_poly.pdbx_seq_one_letter_code
_entity_poly.pdbx_strand_id
1 'polypeptide(L)'
;VLIGIIFLCAVIFTMTGSSRMRRIMTSMRLVREGEYSHKIQMRGSDEYATLAAEFNKLTDKLQQTEITERQFVYDASHELKTPLASIKLLSDSILQNEMDTDTMREFVADIGAESDRLTRMAQKLLTLSRASADETEGGEHEVVDVGRTLSRVFRMLVPLADRQSVKLTASVEKNCTILSFEDDAYQIL
;
A
#
# COMPACT_ATOMS: atom_id res chain seq x y z
N VAL A 1 -62.93 -3.81 -16.13
CA VAL A 1 -61.84 -3.54 -17.10
C VAL A 1 -60.74 -2.73 -16.46
N LEU A 2 -61.03 -1.55 -15.86
CA LEU A 2 -60.01 -0.64 -15.27
C LEU A 2 -59.18 -1.30 -14.16
N ILE A 3 -59.83 -2.02 -13.23
CA ILE A 3 -59.17 -2.75 -12.12
C ILE A 3 -58.21 -3.83 -12.66
N GLY A 4 -58.58 -4.54 -13.71
CA GLY A 4 -57.75 -5.56 -14.35
C GLY A 4 -56.48 -4.97 -14.98
N ILE A 5 -56.62 -3.79 -15.60
CA ILE A 5 -55.45 -3.07 -16.19
C ILE A 5 -54.52 -2.61 -15.11
N ILE A 6 -55.00 -2.02 -14.01
CA ILE A 6 -54.19 -1.58 -12.87
C ILE A 6 -53.45 -2.76 -12.25
N PHE A 7 -54.14 -3.89 -12.03
CA PHE A 7 -53.51 -5.11 -11.49
C PHE A 7 -52.42 -5.66 -12.41
N LEU A 8 -52.65 -5.69 -13.73
CA LEU A 8 -51.68 -6.15 -14.70
C LEU A 8 -50.45 -5.24 -14.71
N CYS A 9 -50.66 -3.93 -14.70
CA CYS A 9 -49.55 -2.95 -14.61
C CYS A 9 -48.73 -3.11 -13.33
N ALA A 10 -49.39 -3.33 -12.18
CA ALA A 10 -48.71 -3.56 -10.91
C ALA A 10 -47.89 -4.84 -10.93
N VAL A 11 -48.38 -5.92 -11.51
CA VAL A 11 -47.68 -7.21 -11.64
C VAL A 11 -46.44 -7.02 -12.58
N ILE A 12 -46.62 -6.37 -13.72
CA ILE A 12 -45.48 -6.12 -14.64
C ILE A 12 -44.40 -5.25 -13.96
N PHE A 13 -44.81 -4.21 -13.24
CA PHE A 13 -43.91 -3.33 -12.53
C PHE A 13 -43.11 -4.08 -11.44
N THR A 14 -43.76 -4.91 -10.63
CA THR A 14 -43.08 -5.70 -9.61
C THR A 14 -42.16 -6.78 -10.19
N MET A 15 -42.54 -7.43 -11.29
CA MET A 15 -41.71 -8.44 -11.95
C MET A 15 -40.46 -7.83 -12.58
N THR A 16 -40.57 -6.64 -13.22
CA THR A 16 -39.42 -5.95 -13.83
C THR A 16 -38.45 -5.42 -12.78
N GLY A 17 -38.92 -4.81 -11.70
CA GLY A 17 -38.08 -4.34 -10.59
C GLY A 17 -37.35 -5.49 -9.89
N SER A 18 -38.05 -6.60 -9.63
CA SER A 18 -37.48 -7.80 -9.01
C SER A 18 -36.35 -8.42 -9.85
N SER A 19 -36.50 -8.46 -11.17
CA SER A 19 -35.49 -9.02 -12.06
C SER A 19 -34.21 -8.17 -12.11
N ARG A 20 -34.34 -6.84 -12.08
CA ARG A 20 -33.22 -5.91 -12.04
C ARG A 20 -32.43 -6.00 -10.71
N MET A 21 -33.14 -6.03 -9.59
CA MET A 21 -32.53 -6.24 -8.27
C MET A 21 -31.78 -7.57 -8.19
N ARG A 22 -32.34 -8.64 -8.74
CA ARG A 22 -31.70 -9.96 -8.77
C ARG A 22 -30.36 -9.94 -9.54
N ARG A 23 -30.28 -9.19 -10.65
CA ARG A 23 -29.01 -9.02 -11.39
C ARG A 23 -27.95 -8.35 -10.53
N ILE A 24 -28.30 -7.27 -9.82
CA ILE A 24 -27.37 -6.57 -8.92
C ILE A 24 -26.89 -7.53 -7.82
N MET A 25 -27.80 -8.25 -7.17
CA MET A 25 -27.43 -9.22 -6.13
C MET A 25 -26.55 -10.36 -6.63
N THR A 26 -26.77 -10.82 -7.87
CA THR A 26 -25.92 -11.86 -8.48
C THR A 26 -24.50 -11.31 -8.73
N SER A 27 -24.37 -10.10 -9.27
CA SER A 27 -23.08 -9.48 -9.49
C SER A 27 -22.33 -9.18 -8.18
N MET A 28 -23.05 -8.74 -7.13
CA MET A 28 -22.46 -8.59 -5.79
C MET A 28 -21.87 -9.90 -5.24
N ARG A 29 -22.54 -11.03 -5.52
CA ARG A 29 -22.05 -12.34 -5.13
C ARG A 29 -20.74 -12.68 -5.86
N LEU A 30 -20.70 -12.46 -7.18
CA LEU A 30 -19.49 -12.70 -7.99
C LEU A 30 -18.31 -11.84 -7.50
N VAL A 31 -18.56 -10.56 -7.24
CA VAL A 31 -17.53 -9.66 -6.68
C VAL A 31 -17.02 -10.15 -5.32
N ARG A 32 -17.91 -10.66 -4.45
CA ARG A 32 -17.51 -11.26 -3.18
C ARG A 32 -16.63 -12.52 -3.37
N GLU A 33 -16.78 -13.22 -4.48
CA GLU A 33 -15.97 -14.39 -4.86
C GLU A 33 -14.68 -14.00 -5.59
N GLY A 34 -14.40 -12.69 -5.74
CA GLY A 34 -13.20 -12.16 -6.39
C GLY A 34 -13.32 -11.91 -7.90
N GLU A 35 -14.51 -12.07 -8.47
CA GLU A 35 -14.78 -11.87 -9.89
C GLU A 35 -15.11 -10.40 -10.19
N TYR A 36 -14.10 -9.53 -10.19
CA TYR A 36 -14.26 -8.08 -10.40
C TYR A 36 -14.50 -7.67 -11.86
N SER A 37 -14.23 -8.55 -12.82
CA SER A 37 -14.40 -8.27 -14.24
C SER A 37 -15.87 -8.18 -14.67
N HIS A 38 -16.79 -8.70 -13.85
CA HIS A 38 -18.21 -8.78 -14.18
C HIS A 38 -18.92 -7.43 -13.94
N LYS A 39 -19.28 -6.74 -15.03
CA LYS A 39 -19.99 -5.46 -14.96
C LYS A 39 -21.49 -5.62 -15.14
N ILE A 40 -22.26 -4.85 -14.38
CA ILE A 40 -23.72 -4.80 -14.50
C ILE A 40 -24.07 -3.87 -15.66
N GLN A 41 -24.60 -4.44 -16.74
CA GLN A 41 -25.16 -3.65 -17.83
C GLN A 41 -26.65 -3.43 -17.58
N MET A 42 -27.02 -2.19 -17.28
CA MET A 42 -28.41 -1.80 -17.06
C MET A 42 -28.77 -0.57 -17.90
N ARG A 43 -29.81 -0.68 -18.70
CA ARG A 43 -30.32 0.41 -19.52
C ARG A 43 -31.41 1.17 -18.77
N GLY A 44 -31.41 2.49 -18.91
CA GLY A 44 -32.38 3.40 -18.30
C GLY A 44 -31.67 4.51 -17.53
N SER A 45 -32.46 5.41 -16.96
CA SER A 45 -32.02 6.51 -16.10
C SER A 45 -32.72 6.47 -14.74
N ASP A 46 -33.15 5.27 -14.33
CA ASP A 46 -33.80 5.02 -13.05
C ASP A 46 -32.75 4.74 -11.93
N GLU A 47 -33.22 4.58 -10.72
CA GLU A 47 -32.41 4.33 -9.51
C GLU A 47 -31.58 3.04 -9.66
N TYR A 48 -32.10 2.04 -10.34
CA TYR A 48 -31.38 0.77 -10.58
C TYR A 48 -30.20 0.98 -11.55
N ALA A 49 -30.35 1.80 -12.58
CA ALA A 49 -29.28 2.10 -13.49
C ALA A 49 -28.18 2.92 -12.83
N THR A 50 -28.55 3.87 -11.96
CA THR A 50 -27.61 4.66 -11.15
C THR A 50 -26.86 3.75 -10.19
N LEU A 51 -27.56 2.87 -9.46
CA LEU A 51 -26.95 1.90 -8.54
C LEU A 51 -25.98 0.96 -9.27
N ALA A 52 -26.34 0.47 -10.46
CA ALA A 52 -25.47 -0.37 -11.28
C ALA A 52 -24.20 0.36 -11.71
N ALA A 53 -24.32 1.65 -12.05
CA ALA A 53 -23.18 2.47 -12.44
C ALA A 53 -22.21 2.69 -11.25
N GLU A 54 -22.71 3.02 -10.08
CA GLU A 54 -21.90 3.19 -8.87
C GLU A 54 -21.27 1.86 -8.43
N PHE A 55 -22.01 0.76 -8.50
CA PHE A 55 -21.47 -0.57 -8.25
C PHE A 55 -20.29 -0.90 -9.21
N ASN A 56 -20.44 -0.59 -10.50
CA ASN A 56 -19.36 -0.82 -11.47
C ASN A 56 -18.11 0.01 -11.16
N LYS A 57 -18.27 1.28 -10.77
CA LYS A 57 -17.14 2.12 -10.34
C LYS A 57 -16.41 1.53 -9.13
N LEU A 58 -17.18 1.06 -8.13
CA LEU A 58 -16.61 0.41 -6.95
C LEU A 58 -15.85 -0.86 -7.35
N THR A 59 -16.42 -1.68 -8.22
CA THR A 59 -15.79 -2.91 -8.72
C THR A 59 -14.53 -2.61 -9.52
N ASP A 60 -14.50 -1.54 -10.32
CA ASP A 60 -13.30 -1.08 -11.04
C ASP A 60 -12.19 -0.70 -10.05
N LYS A 61 -12.53 0.03 -8.98
CA LYS A 61 -11.57 0.42 -7.94
C LYS A 61 -11.01 -0.81 -7.22
N LEU A 62 -11.85 -1.78 -6.85
CA LEU A 62 -11.43 -3.03 -6.22
C LEU A 62 -10.49 -3.82 -7.14
N GLN A 63 -10.83 -3.96 -8.41
CA GLN A 63 -9.98 -4.64 -9.40
C GLN A 63 -8.62 -3.98 -9.55
N GLN A 64 -8.60 -2.65 -9.64
CA GLN A 64 -7.36 -1.88 -9.74
C GLN A 64 -6.49 -2.05 -8.48
N THR A 65 -7.10 -2.02 -7.29
CA THR A 65 -6.39 -2.25 -6.02
C THR A 65 -5.77 -3.63 -5.99
N GLU A 66 -6.51 -4.68 -6.37
CA GLU A 66 -5.99 -6.05 -6.40
C GLU A 66 -4.83 -6.21 -7.40
N ILE A 67 -4.94 -5.61 -8.59
CA ILE A 67 -3.86 -5.64 -9.59
C ILE A 67 -2.61 -4.96 -9.04
N THR A 68 -2.76 -3.80 -8.42
CA THR A 68 -1.65 -3.05 -7.84
C THR A 68 -0.99 -3.84 -6.70
N GLU A 69 -1.79 -4.46 -5.82
CA GLU A 69 -1.29 -5.30 -4.72
C GLU A 69 -0.52 -6.52 -5.24
N ARG A 70 -1.07 -7.23 -6.22
CA ARG A 70 -0.38 -8.37 -6.86
C ARG A 70 0.93 -7.96 -7.51
N GLN A 71 0.94 -6.83 -8.22
CA GLN A 71 2.14 -6.30 -8.85
C GLN A 71 3.20 -5.94 -7.80
N PHE A 72 2.79 -5.28 -6.71
CA PHE A 72 3.67 -4.96 -5.60
C PHE A 72 4.34 -6.19 -5.00
N VAL A 73 3.57 -7.26 -4.72
CA VAL A 73 4.10 -8.53 -4.18
C VAL A 73 5.06 -9.18 -5.17
N TYR A 74 4.73 -9.15 -6.46
CA TYR A 74 5.58 -9.70 -7.51
C TYR A 74 6.91 -8.96 -7.61
N ASP A 75 6.87 -7.64 -7.69
CA ASP A 75 8.06 -6.78 -7.81
C ASP A 75 8.94 -6.90 -6.55
N ALA A 76 8.35 -6.87 -5.36
CA ALA A 76 9.05 -7.10 -4.11
C ALA A 76 9.77 -8.45 -4.08
N SER A 77 9.11 -9.52 -4.52
CA SER A 77 9.68 -10.87 -4.57
C SER A 77 10.87 -10.95 -5.53
N HIS A 78 10.76 -10.32 -6.69
CA HIS A 78 11.84 -10.27 -7.68
C HIS A 78 13.04 -9.46 -7.18
N GLU A 79 12.79 -8.30 -6.61
CA GLU A 79 13.84 -7.41 -6.09
C GLU A 79 14.58 -8.02 -4.88
N LEU A 80 13.91 -8.83 -4.05
CA LEU A 80 14.52 -9.55 -2.94
C LEU A 80 15.31 -10.79 -3.39
N LYS A 81 14.88 -11.46 -4.45
CA LYS A 81 15.52 -12.71 -4.93
C LYS A 81 16.93 -12.48 -5.43
N THR A 82 17.19 -11.37 -6.12
CA THR A 82 18.50 -11.09 -6.72
C THR A 82 19.61 -10.95 -5.66
N PRO A 83 19.51 -10.06 -4.65
CA PRO A 83 20.53 -9.95 -3.61
C PRO A 83 20.68 -11.24 -2.78
N LEU A 84 19.60 -11.97 -2.52
CA LEU A 84 19.66 -13.27 -1.83
C LEU A 84 20.43 -14.30 -2.63
N ALA A 85 20.25 -14.34 -3.96
CA ALA A 85 21.01 -15.24 -4.82
C ALA A 85 22.51 -14.87 -4.85
N SER A 86 22.84 -13.58 -4.85
CA SER A 86 24.23 -13.08 -4.77
C SER A 86 24.88 -13.50 -3.46
N ILE A 87 24.22 -13.23 -2.32
CA ILE A 87 24.70 -13.64 -0.99
C ILE A 87 24.94 -15.15 -0.94
N LYS A 88 24.00 -15.94 -1.45
CA LYS A 88 24.14 -17.39 -1.48
C LYS A 88 25.32 -17.83 -2.32
N LEU A 89 25.49 -17.28 -3.52
CA LEU A 89 26.61 -17.61 -4.42
C LEU A 89 27.96 -17.29 -3.77
N LEU A 90 28.11 -16.11 -3.18
CA LEU A 90 29.34 -15.70 -2.50
C LEU A 90 29.62 -16.60 -1.28
N SER A 91 28.58 -16.90 -0.50
CA SER A 91 28.72 -17.81 0.65
C SER A 91 29.12 -19.24 0.22
N ASP A 92 28.48 -19.77 -0.82
CA ASP A 92 28.81 -21.11 -1.36
C ASP A 92 30.27 -21.11 -1.92
N SER A 93 30.69 -20.02 -2.57
CA SER A 93 32.07 -19.88 -3.06
C SER A 93 33.10 -19.88 -1.94
N ILE A 94 32.82 -19.20 -0.83
CA ILE A 94 33.70 -19.20 0.35
C ILE A 94 33.82 -20.60 0.97
N LEU A 95 32.69 -21.34 1.01
CA LEU A 95 32.64 -22.65 1.66
C LEU A 95 33.22 -23.79 0.80
N GLN A 96 33.18 -23.66 -0.53
CA GLN A 96 33.56 -24.75 -1.46
C GLN A 96 34.95 -24.61 -2.05
N ASN A 97 35.57 -23.43 -1.95
CA ASN A 97 36.87 -23.19 -2.58
C ASN A 97 37.89 -22.74 -1.51
N GLU A 98 39.11 -23.22 -1.67
CA GLU A 98 40.25 -22.64 -0.99
C GLU A 98 40.56 -21.29 -1.65
N MET A 99 40.58 -20.21 -0.86
CA MET A 99 40.91 -18.88 -1.36
C MET A 99 41.84 -18.16 -0.36
N ASP A 100 42.54 -17.16 -0.87
CA ASP A 100 43.39 -16.31 -0.03
C ASP A 100 42.51 -15.41 0.88
N THR A 101 43.12 -14.89 1.93
CA THR A 101 42.42 -14.10 2.95
C THR A 101 41.88 -12.79 2.40
N ASP A 102 42.49 -12.22 1.39
CA ASP A 102 42.06 -10.93 0.82
C ASP A 102 40.81 -11.12 -0.05
N THR A 103 40.79 -12.13 -0.91
CA THR A 103 39.60 -12.53 -1.68
C THR A 103 38.43 -12.89 -0.74
N MET A 104 38.70 -13.63 0.36
CA MET A 104 37.66 -13.96 1.35
C MET A 104 37.06 -12.68 1.99
N ARG A 105 37.90 -11.69 2.30
CA ARG A 105 37.42 -10.40 2.87
C ARG A 105 36.58 -9.63 1.87
N GLU A 106 36.95 -9.62 0.59
CA GLU A 106 36.14 -8.98 -0.45
C GLU A 106 34.76 -9.64 -0.55
N PHE A 107 34.67 -10.96 -0.56
CA PHE A 107 33.39 -11.69 -0.62
C PHE A 107 32.53 -11.42 0.60
N VAL A 108 33.12 -11.38 1.80
CA VAL A 108 32.39 -11.03 3.03
C VAL A 108 31.89 -9.58 3.00
N ALA A 109 32.71 -8.65 2.45
CA ALA A 109 32.28 -7.25 2.30
C ALA A 109 31.12 -7.13 1.30
N ASP A 110 31.14 -7.87 0.20
CA ASP A 110 30.05 -7.89 -0.78
C ASP A 110 28.77 -8.48 -0.20
N ILE A 111 28.88 -9.56 0.61
CA ILE A 111 27.73 -10.09 1.37
C ILE A 111 27.15 -9.04 2.31
N GLY A 112 28.01 -8.28 2.99
CA GLY A 112 27.58 -7.16 3.83
C GLY A 112 26.83 -6.09 3.06
N ALA A 113 27.36 -5.68 1.90
CA ALA A 113 26.72 -4.68 1.04
C ALA A 113 25.36 -5.11 0.52
N GLU A 114 25.19 -6.39 0.12
CA GLU A 114 23.90 -6.93 -0.30
C GLU A 114 22.92 -7.07 0.87
N SER A 115 23.38 -7.39 2.07
CA SER A 115 22.57 -7.40 3.29
C SER A 115 22.02 -6.01 3.63
N ASP A 116 22.86 -4.98 3.54
CA ASP A 116 22.44 -3.58 3.72
C ASP A 116 21.43 -3.15 2.66
N ARG A 117 21.61 -3.60 1.42
CA ARG A 117 20.66 -3.37 0.33
C ARG A 117 19.29 -4.00 0.63
N LEU A 118 19.26 -5.25 1.11
CA LEU A 118 18.04 -5.94 1.54
C LEU A 118 17.33 -5.18 2.68
N THR A 119 18.10 -4.70 3.65
CA THR A 119 17.57 -3.93 4.78
C THR A 119 16.89 -2.64 4.30
N ARG A 120 17.53 -1.87 3.43
CA ARG A 120 16.93 -0.66 2.83
C ARG A 120 15.68 -0.97 2.02
N MET A 121 15.67 -2.09 1.30
CA MET A 121 14.52 -2.53 0.50
C MET A 121 13.34 -2.91 1.40
N ALA A 122 13.58 -3.68 2.46
CA ALA A 122 12.56 -4.04 3.46
C ALA A 122 11.94 -2.78 4.10
N GLN A 123 12.75 -1.79 4.43
CA GLN A 123 12.26 -0.51 4.96
C GLN A 123 11.36 0.23 3.96
N LYS A 124 11.74 0.28 2.67
CA LYS A 124 10.90 0.87 1.62
C LYS A 124 9.56 0.16 1.47
N LEU A 125 9.55 -1.18 1.50
CA LEU A 125 8.33 -1.99 1.41
C LEU A 125 7.40 -1.73 2.61
N LEU A 126 7.95 -1.62 3.83
CA LEU A 126 7.19 -1.29 5.02
C LEU A 126 6.59 0.12 4.95
N THR A 127 7.34 1.10 4.47
CA THR A 127 6.83 2.47 4.28
C THR A 127 5.69 2.52 3.27
N LEU A 128 5.83 1.83 2.12
CA LEU A 128 4.77 1.74 1.10
C LEU A 128 3.53 1.01 1.62
N SER A 129 3.72 -0.07 2.39
CA SER A 129 2.61 -0.81 3.01
C SER A 129 1.84 0.06 4.01
N ARG A 130 2.53 0.87 4.81
CA ARG A 130 1.88 1.80 5.75
C ARG A 130 1.14 2.91 5.01
N ALA A 131 1.75 3.54 4.00
CA ALA A 131 1.10 4.58 3.21
C ALA A 131 -0.21 4.09 2.55
N SER A 132 -0.26 2.82 2.13
CA SER A 132 -1.49 2.20 1.60
C SER A 132 -2.53 1.89 2.68
N ALA A 133 -2.12 1.65 3.92
CA ALA A 133 -3.01 1.42 5.06
C ALA A 133 -3.57 2.74 5.61
N ASP A 134 -2.78 3.79 5.66
CA ASP A 134 -3.19 5.11 6.17
C ASP A 134 -4.28 5.79 5.32
N GLU A 135 -4.39 5.47 4.02
CA GLU A 135 -5.55 5.90 3.21
C GLU A 135 -6.87 5.23 3.66
N THR A 136 -6.82 4.11 4.38
CA THR A 136 -7.99 3.31 4.79
C THR A 136 -8.31 3.38 6.28
N GLU A 137 -7.29 3.57 7.11
CA GLU A 137 -7.47 3.80 8.55
C GLU A 137 -7.24 5.30 8.80
N GLY A 138 -8.31 6.05 8.89
CA GLY A 138 -8.29 7.46 9.29
C GLY A 138 -7.74 7.61 10.72
N GLY A 139 -6.45 7.39 10.89
CA GLY A 139 -5.73 7.73 12.10
C GLY A 139 -5.94 9.21 12.41
N GLU A 140 -6.25 9.55 13.64
CA GLU A 140 -6.40 10.95 14.04
C GLU A 140 -5.04 11.64 13.89
N HIS A 141 -4.98 12.63 13.01
CA HIS A 141 -3.85 13.55 12.97
C HIS A 141 -3.79 14.27 14.31
N GLU A 142 -2.63 14.26 14.91
CA GLU A 142 -2.40 14.98 16.17
C GLU A 142 -1.56 16.24 15.94
N VAL A 143 -1.65 17.17 16.88
CA VAL A 143 -0.85 18.39 16.83
C VAL A 143 0.55 18.07 17.34
N VAL A 144 1.49 17.94 16.42
CA VAL A 144 2.89 17.63 16.71
C VAL A 144 3.69 18.91 16.85
N ASP A 145 4.42 19.04 17.97
CA ASP A 145 5.37 20.14 18.20
C ASP A 145 6.69 19.86 17.47
N VAL A 146 6.94 20.61 16.41
CA VAL A 146 8.13 20.47 15.56
C VAL A 146 9.43 20.65 16.35
N GLY A 147 9.45 21.60 17.31
CA GLY A 147 10.64 21.86 18.14
C GLY A 147 10.99 20.67 19.04
N ARG A 148 9.97 20.01 19.59
CA ARG A 148 10.14 18.82 20.44
C ARG A 148 10.62 17.63 19.61
N THR A 149 10.02 17.40 18.46
CA THR A 149 10.42 16.29 17.55
C THR A 149 11.83 16.51 17.03
N LEU A 150 12.17 17.71 16.57
CA LEU A 150 13.50 18.04 16.12
C LEU A 150 14.56 17.85 17.21
N SER A 151 14.23 18.19 18.47
CA SER A 151 15.13 17.97 19.61
C SER A 151 15.41 16.48 19.86
N ARG A 152 14.46 15.58 19.56
CA ARG A 152 14.65 14.12 19.64
C ARG A 152 15.59 13.66 18.51
N VAL A 153 15.37 14.10 17.26
CA VAL A 153 16.20 13.79 16.10
C VAL A 153 17.66 14.28 16.33
N PHE A 154 17.82 15.50 16.82
CA PHE A 154 19.14 16.06 17.12
C PHE A 154 19.92 15.22 18.14
N ARG A 155 19.30 14.81 19.23
CA ARG A 155 19.94 13.94 20.23
C ARG A 155 20.48 12.64 19.64
N MET A 156 19.84 12.11 18.62
CA MET A 156 20.29 10.89 17.94
C MET A 156 21.41 11.18 16.92
N LEU A 157 21.34 12.30 16.21
CA LEU A 157 22.28 12.63 15.13
C LEU A 157 23.57 13.29 15.62
N VAL A 158 23.56 14.03 16.74
CA VAL A 158 24.76 14.72 17.26
C VAL A 158 25.95 13.78 17.46
N PRO A 159 25.84 12.59 18.07
CA PRO A 159 26.97 11.68 18.23
C PRO A 159 27.54 11.16 16.90
N LEU A 160 26.70 11.06 15.86
CA LEU A 160 27.13 10.67 14.51
C LEU A 160 27.84 11.82 13.79
N ALA A 161 27.30 13.03 13.92
CA ALA A 161 27.86 14.26 13.34
C ALA A 161 29.23 14.57 13.97
N ASP A 162 29.39 14.42 15.29
CA ASP A 162 30.66 14.63 15.99
C ASP A 162 31.72 13.66 15.50
N ARG A 163 31.40 12.39 15.25
CA ARG A 163 32.34 11.42 14.66
C ARG A 163 32.81 11.80 13.27
N GLN A 164 31.97 12.50 12.50
CA GLN A 164 32.24 12.92 11.14
C GLN A 164 32.77 14.38 11.09
N SER A 165 32.97 15.03 12.24
CA SER A 165 33.33 16.45 12.35
C SER A 165 32.38 17.40 11.62
N VAL A 166 31.10 17.05 11.58
CA VAL A 166 30.02 17.85 10.97
C VAL A 166 29.28 18.61 12.06
N LYS A 167 29.08 19.91 11.88
CA LYS A 167 28.31 20.74 12.79
C LYS A 167 26.84 20.77 12.38
N LEU A 168 25.97 20.23 13.20
CA LEU A 168 24.53 20.33 13.02
C LEU A 168 24.01 21.62 13.66
N THR A 169 23.17 22.36 12.94
CA THR A 169 22.48 23.55 13.45
C THR A 169 21.01 23.47 13.03
N ALA A 170 20.10 23.84 13.93
CA ALA A 170 18.68 23.96 13.64
C ALA A 170 18.13 25.26 14.17
N SER A 171 17.14 25.81 13.50
CA SER A 171 16.40 26.97 13.94
C SER A 171 14.91 26.68 13.75
N VAL A 172 14.13 26.75 14.82
CA VAL A 172 12.69 26.55 14.81
C VAL A 172 12.01 27.73 15.49
N GLU A 173 10.97 28.27 14.89
CA GLU A 173 10.16 29.30 15.51
C GLU A 173 9.43 28.75 16.75
N LYS A 174 9.21 29.64 17.74
CA LYS A 174 8.48 29.26 18.95
C LYS A 174 7.03 28.86 18.61
N ASN A 175 6.58 27.75 19.19
CA ASN A 175 5.23 27.18 18.99
C ASN A 175 4.94 26.75 17.54
N CYS A 176 5.94 26.29 16.81
CA CYS A 176 5.76 25.69 15.49
C CYS A 176 5.12 24.31 15.67
N THR A 177 3.86 24.18 15.27
CA THR A 177 3.11 22.92 15.33
C THR A 177 2.59 22.55 13.96
N ILE A 178 2.51 21.24 13.67
CA ILE A 178 1.94 20.69 12.46
C ILE A 178 0.87 19.67 12.82
N LEU A 179 -0.11 19.49 11.96
CA LEU A 179 -1.11 18.44 12.06
C LEU A 179 -0.60 17.24 11.24
N SER A 180 -0.11 16.22 11.92
CA SER A 180 0.51 15.04 11.30
C SER A 180 0.48 13.86 12.26
N PHE A 181 0.92 12.69 11.78
CA PHE A 181 1.30 11.60 12.68
C PHE A 181 2.67 11.90 13.30
N GLU A 182 2.87 11.59 14.59
CA GLU A 182 4.14 11.85 15.29
C GLU A 182 5.31 11.12 14.61
N ASP A 183 5.08 9.88 14.16
CA ASP A 183 6.09 9.06 13.48
C ASP A 183 6.49 9.65 12.12
N ASP A 184 5.55 10.19 11.34
CA ASP A 184 5.83 10.82 10.04
C ASP A 184 6.62 12.12 10.23
N ALA A 185 6.23 12.94 11.19
CA ALA A 185 6.95 14.16 11.54
C ALA A 185 8.40 13.85 11.97
N TYR A 186 8.60 12.75 12.72
CA TYR A 186 9.91 12.30 13.15
C TYR A 186 10.79 11.77 11.99
N GLN A 187 10.17 11.18 10.97
CA GLN A 187 10.87 10.61 9.81
C GLN A 187 11.27 11.67 8.77
N ILE A 188 10.51 12.77 8.69
CA ILE A 188 10.75 13.87 7.74
C ILE A 188 11.84 14.84 8.25
N LEU A 189 11.93 15.03 9.56
CA LEU A 189 12.88 15.92 10.22
C LEU A 189 14.24 15.24 10.45
#